data_c3be6480c6768fdddaf3d98b9977c63b
#
_entry.id   c3be6480c6768fdddaf3d98b9977c63b
#
_cell.length_a   1.000
_cell.length_b   1.000
_cell.length_c   1.000
_cell.angle_alpha   90.00
_cell.angle_beta   90.00
_cell.angle_gamma   90.00
#
_symmetry.space_group_name_H-M   'P 1'
#
loop_
_entity.id
_entity.type
_entity.pdbx_description
1 polymer ?
#
loop_
_entity_poly.entity_id
_entity_poly.type
_entity_poly.pdbx_seq_one_letter_code
_entity_poly.pdbx_strand_id
1 'polypeptide(L)'
;DAQTAIFRTHRDLALILIGFWQAFRSDELSRITVENVAADRNVGMTIYLSHSKTDRDAAGTTYDLHSLKAYCPVSAYLDWLQVSGLTSGVVFRSINRWGQLAETGIHRQSIDHILNRVSRALFPNEPKFSTHSLRRGFTDWAVRAGWDMKMLMDHVGWLSMDSARKYMPVRKDFGALALNNQGGAVFNGMPDPASGLTLLGHLQNKQAE
;
A
#
# COMPACT_ATOMS: atom_id res chain seq x y z
N ASP A 1 -15.91 -9.91 18.01
CA ASP A 1 -16.86 -10.41 17.02
C ASP A 1 -16.09 -10.79 15.76
N ALA A 2 -16.31 -12.02 15.27
CA ALA A 2 -15.61 -12.58 14.10
C ALA A 2 -15.80 -11.70 12.85
N GLN A 3 -17.02 -11.21 12.59
CA GLN A 3 -17.32 -10.34 11.46
C GLN A 3 -16.50 -9.05 11.46
N THR A 4 -16.35 -8.43 12.62
CA THR A 4 -15.52 -7.22 12.77
C THR A 4 -14.06 -7.49 12.44
N ALA A 5 -13.53 -8.64 12.85
CA ALA A 5 -12.17 -9.05 12.54
C ALA A 5 -11.98 -9.28 11.03
N ILE A 6 -12.90 -9.99 10.39
CA ILE A 6 -12.90 -10.25 8.94
C ILE A 6 -12.89 -8.92 8.16
N PHE A 7 -13.81 -8.01 8.47
CA PHE A 7 -13.88 -6.70 7.81
C PHE A 7 -12.60 -5.90 7.97
N ARG A 8 -12.06 -5.84 9.20
CA ARG A 8 -10.81 -5.11 9.45
C ARG A 8 -9.64 -5.70 8.66
N THR A 9 -9.52 -7.03 8.64
CA THR A 9 -8.44 -7.71 7.93
C THR A 9 -8.46 -7.40 6.43
N HIS A 10 -9.61 -7.57 5.76
CA HIS A 10 -9.71 -7.33 4.32
C HIS A 10 -9.54 -5.85 3.97
N ARG A 11 -10.20 -4.94 4.73
CA ARG A 11 -10.04 -3.50 4.52
C ARG A 11 -8.60 -3.05 4.69
N ASP A 12 -7.94 -3.48 5.77
CA ASP A 12 -6.59 -3.02 6.09
C ASP A 12 -5.57 -3.59 5.11
N LEU A 13 -5.76 -4.85 4.66
CA LEU A 13 -4.92 -5.44 3.61
C LEU A 13 -5.04 -4.68 2.30
N ALA A 14 -6.26 -4.40 1.83
CA ALA A 14 -6.50 -3.63 0.61
C ALA A 14 -5.89 -2.22 0.72
N LEU A 15 -6.11 -1.54 1.85
CA LEU A 15 -5.58 -0.21 2.11
C LEU A 15 -4.05 -0.19 2.08
N ILE A 16 -3.39 -1.15 2.73
CA ILE A 16 -1.93 -1.24 2.81
C ILE A 16 -1.34 -1.54 1.44
N LEU A 17 -1.90 -2.52 0.71
CA LEU A 17 -1.38 -2.92 -0.60
C LEU A 17 -1.58 -1.83 -1.66
N ILE A 18 -2.75 -1.21 -1.73
CA ILE A 18 -2.99 -0.09 -2.65
C ILE A 18 -2.09 1.10 -2.26
N GLY A 19 -2.01 1.41 -0.97
CA GLY A 19 -1.16 2.49 -0.47
C GLY A 19 0.33 2.29 -0.72
N PHE A 20 0.80 1.05 -0.67
CA PHE A 20 2.19 0.71 -0.97
C PHE A 20 2.46 0.76 -2.47
N TRP A 21 1.72 -0.01 -3.28
CA TRP A 21 2.01 -0.15 -4.69
C TRP A 21 1.83 1.13 -5.51
N GLN A 22 0.88 2.01 -5.13
CA GLN A 22 0.72 3.33 -5.75
C GLN A 22 1.44 4.44 -4.99
N ALA A 23 2.06 4.12 -3.86
CA ALA A 23 2.70 5.10 -3.00
C ALA A 23 1.76 6.26 -2.60
N PHE A 24 0.47 6.00 -2.40
CA PHE A 24 -0.53 7.01 -2.08
C PHE A 24 -0.30 7.71 -0.74
N ARG A 25 -0.72 8.97 -0.66
CA ARG A 25 -0.84 9.70 0.60
C ARG A 25 -2.11 9.29 1.33
N SER A 26 -2.15 9.52 2.64
CA SER A 26 -3.33 9.22 3.46
C SER A 26 -4.61 9.91 2.97
N ASP A 27 -4.50 11.13 2.51
CA ASP A 27 -5.60 11.88 1.95
C ASP A 27 -6.11 11.25 0.64
N GLU A 28 -5.22 10.84 -0.25
CA GLU A 28 -5.56 10.16 -1.52
C GLU A 28 -6.28 8.84 -1.24
N LEU A 29 -5.74 8.01 -0.34
CA LEU A 29 -6.37 6.75 0.07
C LEU A 29 -7.77 6.94 0.66
N SER A 30 -7.95 7.95 1.51
CA SER A 30 -9.24 8.19 2.18
C SER A 30 -10.36 8.64 1.24
N ARG A 31 -10.02 9.07 0.01
CA ARG A 31 -10.96 9.60 -0.99
C ARG A 31 -11.27 8.65 -2.14
N ILE A 32 -10.65 7.47 -2.19
CA ILE A 32 -10.97 6.48 -3.21
C ILE A 32 -12.44 6.05 -3.06
N THR A 33 -13.21 6.13 -4.15
CA THR A 33 -14.60 5.67 -4.20
C THR A 33 -14.76 4.51 -5.16
N VAL A 34 -15.75 3.67 -4.93
CA VAL A 34 -16.01 2.46 -5.74
C VAL A 34 -16.27 2.84 -7.20
N GLU A 35 -17.00 3.94 -7.45
CA GLU A 35 -17.36 4.42 -8.78
C GLU A 35 -16.12 4.86 -9.60
N ASN A 36 -15.05 5.21 -8.91
CA ASN A 36 -13.81 5.69 -9.52
C ASN A 36 -12.74 4.60 -9.62
N VAL A 37 -13.11 3.33 -9.41
CA VAL A 37 -12.21 2.19 -9.54
C VAL A 37 -12.78 1.19 -10.53
N ALA A 38 -12.00 0.89 -11.57
CA ALA A 38 -12.25 -0.26 -12.43
C ALA A 38 -11.18 -1.32 -12.12
N ALA A 39 -11.59 -2.56 -11.82
CA ALA A 39 -10.67 -3.63 -11.40
C ALA A 39 -11.03 -4.97 -12.02
N ASP A 40 -10.03 -5.68 -12.52
CA ASP A 40 -10.09 -7.05 -13.01
C ASP A 40 -8.91 -7.85 -12.47
N ARG A 41 -9.18 -9.04 -11.88
CA ARG A 41 -8.14 -9.88 -11.23
C ARG A 41 -7.02 -10.30 -12.17
N ASN A 42 -7.31 -10.44 -13.45
CA ASN A 42 -6.36 -10.94 -14.44
C ASN A 42 -5.60 -9.83 -15.17
N VAL A 43 -6.12 -8.60 -15.13
CA VAL A 43 -5.58 -7.46 -15.87
C VAL A 43 -4.92 -6.47 -14.92
N GLY A 44 -5.69 -5.89 -14.03
CA GLY A 44 -5.23 -4.82 -13.16
C GLY A 44 -6.37 -3.99 -12.61
N MET A 45 -6.02 -2.80 -12.13
CA MET A 45 -6.97 -1.85 -11.55
C MET A 45 -6.58 -0.43 -11.94
N THR A 46 -7.56 0.37 -12.34
CA THR A 46 -7.42 1.81 -12.52
C THR A 46 -8.17 2.55 -11.42
N ILE A 47 -7.57 3.59 -10.88
CA ILE A 47 -8.15 4.44 -9.83
C ILE A 47 -8.13 5.88 -10.32
N TYR A 48 -9.30 6.52 -10.42
CA TYR A 48 -9.41 7.93 -10.72
C TYR A 48 -9.57 8.75 -9.43
N LEU A 49 -8.76 9.80 -9.28
CA LEU A 49 -8.91 10.80 -8.22
C LEU A 49 -9.14 12.18 -8.87
N SER A 50 -10.25 12.81 -8.54
CA SER A 50 -10.67 14.11 -9.12
C SER A 50 -9.71 15.27 -8.83
N HIS A 51 -8.90 15.15 -7.78
CA HIS A 51 -7.83 16.08 -7.45
C HIS A 51 -6.80 15.42 -6.52
N SER A 52 -5.55 15.81 -6.66
CA SER A 52 -4.48 15.45 -5.76
C SER A 52 -3.78 16.72 -5.24
N LYS A 53 -2.96 16.61 -4.22
CA LYS A 53 -2.20 17.76 -3.68
C LYS A 53 -1.29 18.41 -4.72
N THR A 54 -0.92 17.70 -5.76
CA THR A 54 -0.05 18.16 -6.86
C THR A 54 -0.82 18.59 -8.10
N ASP A 55 -2.11 18.30 -8.18
CA ASP A 55 -3.00 18.67 -9.27
C ASP A 55 -3.54 20.10 -9.04
N ARG A 56 -2.83 21.09 -9.60
CA ARG A 56 -3.19 22.50 -9.45
C ARG A 56 -4.39 22.92 -10.29
N ASP A 57 -4.63 22.19 -11.38
CA ASP A 57 -5.68 22.51 -12.36
C ASP A 57 -6.97 21.73 -12.10
N ALA A 58 -7.01 20.90 -11.05
CA ALA A 58 -8.12 20.02 -10.68
C ALA A 58 -8.63 19.16 -11.86
N ALA A 59 -7.70 18.76 -12.75
CA ALA A 59 -8.01 17.93 -13.90
C ALA A 59 -8.26 16.46 -13.52
N GLY A 60 -7.85 16.07 -12.31
CA GLY A 60 -7.87 14.71 -11.84
C GLY A 60 -6.70 13.87 -12.39
N THR A 61 -6.50 12.72 -11.78
CA THR A 61 -5.41 11.81 -12.18
C THR A 61 -5.90 10.38 -12.13
N THR A 62 -5.61 9.62 -13.17
CA THR A 62 -5.82 8.17 -13.22
C THR A 62 -4.52 7.47 -12.86
N TYR A 63 -4.63 6.45 -12.01
CA TYR A 63 -3.52 5.63 -11.54
C TYR A 63 -3.77 4.19 -11.94
N ASP A 64 -2.76 3.53 -12.51
CA ASP A 64 -2.85 2.16 -12.98
C ASP A 64 -2.02 1.23 -12.08
N LEU A 65 -2.64 0.14 -11.66
CA LEU A 65 -2.04 -0.91 -10.85
C LEU A 65 -2.19 -2.25 -11.54
N HIS A 66 -1.09 -2.96 -11.74
CA HIS A 66 -1.11 -4.29 -12.33
C HIS A 66 -1.55 -5.36 -11.33
N SER A 67 -2.18 -6.42 -11.82
CA SER A 67 -2.38 -7.64 -11.05
C SER A 67 -1.05 -8.33 -10.80
N LEU A 68 -0.82 -8.76 -9.56
CA LEU A 68 0.44 -9.35 -9.13
C LEU A 68 0.22 -10.78 -8.65
N LYS A 69 1.25 -11.64 -8.77
CA LYS A 69 1.22 -13.02 -8.29
C LYS A 69 1.18 -13.12 -6.76
N ALA A 70 1.78 -12.15 -6.07
CA ALA A 70 1.81 -12.06 -4.61
C ALA A 70 1.61 -10.62 -4.18
N TYR A 71 1.02 -10.40 -3.00
CA TYR A 71 0.71 -9.07 -2.46
C TYR A 71 -0.06 -8.18 -3.44
N CYS A 72 -1.02 -8.80 -4.13
CA CYS A 72 -1.78 -8.17 -5.21
C CYS A 72 -2.78 -7.14 -4.66
N PRO A 73 -2.64 -5.85 -5.00
CA PRO A 73 -3.58 -4.82 -4.58
C PRO A 73 -4.96 -5.00 -5.19
N VAL A 74 -5.02 -5.53 -6.42
CA VAL A 74 -6.27 -5.78 -7.15
C VAL A 74 -7.10 -6.87 -6.48
N SER A 75 -6.47 -8.01 -6.15
CA SER A 75 -7.14 -9.09 -5.44
C SER A 75 -7.63 -8.64 -4.06
N ALA A 76 -6.78 -7.94 -3.31
CA ALA A 76 -7.15 -7.43 -1.99
C ALA A 76 -8.33 -6.43 -2.04
N TYR A 77 -8.37 -5.57 -3.07
CA TYR A 77 -9.48 -4.66 -3.29
C TYR A 77 -10.80 -5.42 -3.57
N LEU A 78 -10.75 -6.36 -4.50
CA LEU A 78 -11.94 -7.14 -4.90
C LEU A 78 -12.44 -8.03 -3.76
N ASP A 79 -11.53 -8.63 -2.97
CA ASP A 79 -11.88 -9.39 -1.77
C ASP A 79 -12.53 -8.49 -0.71
N TRP A 80 -12.02 -7.27 -0.54
CA TRP A 80 -12.64 -6.30 0.36
C TRP A 80 -14.06 -5.92 -0.10
N LEU A 81 -14.27 -5.64 -1.39
CA LEU A 81 -15.61 -5.36 -1.93
C LEU A 81 -16.56 -6.54 -1.73
N GLN A 82 -16.09 -7.75 -2.02
CA GLN A 82 -16.89 -8.97 -1.85
C GLN A 82 -17.32 -9.17 -0.39
N VAL A 83 -16.38 -9.04 0.55
CA VAL A 83 -16.64 -9.27 1.98
C VAL A 83 -17.51 -8.17 2.57
N SER A 84 -17.28 -6.91 2.18
CA SER A 84 -18.01 -5.76 2.71
C SER A 84 -19.37 -5.54 2.08
N GLY A 85 -19.61 -6.07 0.88
CA GLY A 85 -20.80 -5.81 0.08
C GLY A 85 -20.90 -4.38 -0.46
N LEU A 86 -19.78 -3.63 -0.48
CA LEU A 86 -19.76 -2.26 -0.98
C LEU A 86 -19.96 -2.22 -2.49
N THR A 87 -20.97 -1.46 -2.93
CA THR A 87 -21.28 -1.24 -4.35
C THR A 87 -21.13 0.23 -4.75
N SER A 88 -20.99 1.15 -3.78
CA SER A 88 -20.88 2.58 -4.04
C SER A 88 -20.22 3.34 -2.88
N GLY A 89 -19.78 4.56 -3.16
CA GLY A 89 -19.21 5.49 -2.20
C GLY A 89 -17.77 5.14 -1.80
N VAL A 90 -17.32 5.68 -0.66
CA VAL A 90 -15.93 5.55 -0.24
C VAL A 90 -15.56 4.10 0.02
N VAL A 91 -14.40 3.68 -0.52
CA VAL A 91 -13.88 2.30 -0.41
C VAL A 91 -13.47 1.97 1.03
N PHE A 92 -12.68 2.85 1.65
CA PHE A 92 -12.15 2.61 2.99
C PHE A 92 -13.02 3.30 4.03
N ARG A 93 -13.97 2.55 4.60
CA ARG A 93 -14.91 3.03 5.61
C ARG A 93 -14.47 2.68 7.02
N SER A 94 -14.92 3.48 7.99
CA SER A 94 -14.76 3.15 9.41
C SER A 94 -15.59 1.93 9.77
N ILE A 95 -15.06 1.10 10.67
CA ILE A 95 -15.73 -0.10 11.20
C ILE A 95 -15.86 0.11 12.71
N ASN A 96 -17.08 0.14 13.19
CA ASN A 96 -17.32 0.28 14.62
C ASN A 96 -17.03 -1.03 15.40
N ARG A 97 -17.21 -1.01 16.73
CA ARG A 97 -16.96 -2.18 17.58
C ARG A 97 -17.93 -3.34 17.34
N TRP A 98 -19.06 -3.08 16.71
CA TRP A 98 -20.08 -4.10 16.38
C TRP A 98 -19.99 -4.62 14.94
N GLY A 99 -18.93 -4.24 14.21
CA GLY A 99 -18.71 -4.67 12.81
C GLY A 99 -19.53 -3.93 11.78
N GLN A 100 -20.19 -2.82 12.13
CA GLN A 100 -20.94 -2.04 11.17
C GLN A 100 -20.01 -1.07 10.42
N LEU A 101 -20.21 -0.98 9.09
CA LEU A 101 -19.52 -0.04 8.24
C LEU A 101 -20.21 1.33 8.31
N ALA A 102 -19.41 2.39 8.52
CA ALA A 102 -19.91 3.75 8.39
C ALA A 102 -20.18 4.07 6.91
N GLU A 103 -21.03 5.04 6.64
CA GLU A 103 -21.23 5.57 5.29
C GLU A 103 -20.06 6.46 4.85
N THR A 104 -19.41 7.10 5.80
CA THR A 104 -18.27 7.99 5.58
C THR A 104 -16.94 7.23 5.56
N GLY A 105 -15.98 7.77 4.81
CA GLY A 105 -14.61 7.25 4.76
C GLY A 105 -13.89 7.36 6.10
N ILE A 106 -12.84 6.58 6.27
CA ILE A 106 -11.94 6.71 7.40
C ILE A 106 -11.23 8.07 7.35
N HIS A 107 -11.05 8.67 8.50
CA HIS A 107 -10.25 9.89 8.58
C HIS A 107 -8.78 9.59 8.25
N ARG A 108 -8.12 10.48 7.50
CA ARG A 108 -6.71 10.31 7.07
C ARG A 108 -5.74 9.95 8.21
N GLN A 109 -5.93 10.49 9.40
CA GLN A 109 -5.12 10.15 10.58
C GLN A 109 -5.36 8.72 11.08
N SER A 110 -6.55 8.16 10.84
CA SER A 110 -6.85 6.78 11.23
C SER A 110 -6.06 5.76 10.41
N ILE A 111 -5.59 6.13 9.22
CA ILE A 111 -4.73 5.28 8.38
C ILE A 111 -3.41 5.00 9.09
N ASP A 112 -2.78 6.01 9.68
CA ASP A 112 -1.54 5.81 10.44
C ASP A 112 -1.76 4.92 11.68
N HIS A 113 -2.93 5.00 12.33
CA HIS A 113 -3.29 4.08 13.41
C HIS A 113 -3.44 2.63 12.93
N ILE A 114 -4.03 2.43 11.76
CA ILE A 114 -4.15 1.10 11.13
C ILE A 114 -2.76 0.54 10.84
N LEU A 115 -1.90 1.32 10.16
CA LEU A 115 -0.52 0.92 9.85
C LEU A 115 0.27 0.56 11.10
N ASN A 116 0.18 1.37 12.15
CA ASN A 116 0.87 1.11 13.41
C ASN A 116 0.34 -0.13 14.13
N ARG A 117 -0.96 -0.41 14.07
CA ARG A 117 -1.53 -1.62 14.67
C ARG A 117 -1.01 -2.88 13.96
N VAL A 118 -1.03 -2.88 12.61
CA VAL A 118 -0.56 -4.01 11.81
C VAL A 118 0.95 -4.20 11.96
N SER A 119 1.74 -3.11 11.85
CA SER A 119 3.19 -3.20 11.95
C SER A 119 3.68 -3.65 13.33
N ARG A 120 3.04 -3.20 14.42
CA ARG A 120 3.40 -3.66 15.78
C ARG A 120 3.15 -5.15 16.01
N ALA A 121 2.15 -5.72 15.34
CA ALA A 121 1.89 -7.15 15.42
C ALA A 121 2.99 -7.97 14.73
N LEU A 122 3.61 -7.42 13.69
CA LEU A 122 4.64 -8.07 12.88
C LEU A 122 6.06 -7.67 13.31
N PHE A 123 6.26 -6.42 13.70
CA PHE A 123 7.55 -5.79 13.99
C PHE A 123 7.48 -4.98 15.29
N PRO A 124 7.41 -5.62 16.48
CA PRO A 124 7.14 -4.94 17.75
C PRO A 124 8.21 -3.92 18.15
N ASN A 125 9.44 -4.09 17.68
CA ASN A 125 10.59 -3.25 18.01
C ASN A 125 10.88 -2.14 16.98
N GLU A 126 10.11 -2.09 15.89
CA GLU A 126 10.31 -1.10 14.84
C GLU A 126 9.62 0.24 15.15
N PRO A 127 10.11 1.35 14.60
CA PRO A 127 9.46 2.66 14.72
C PRO A 127 8.02 2.64 14.20
N LYS A 128 7.25 3.66 14.60
CA LYS A 128 5.88 3.83 14.11
C LYS A 128 5.85 4.02 12.60
N PHE A 129 4.95 3.29 11.94
CA PHE A 129 4.71 3.39 10.51
C PHE A 129 3.62 4.43 10.20
N SER A 130 3.72 5.06 9.04
CA SER A 130 2.76 6.00 8.49
C SER A 130 2.62 5.77 6.98
N THR A 131 1.71 6.48 6.32
CA THR A 131 1.62 6.45 4.85
C THR A 131 2.90 6.91 4.17
N HIS A 132 3.69 7.79 4.81
CA HIS A 132 5.03 8.11 4.34
C HIS A 132 5.99 6.92 4.37
N SER A 133 5.81 6.00 5.30
CA SER A 133 6.60 4.75 5.35
C SER A 133 6.26 3.84 4.18
N LEU A 134 4.98 3.72 3.79
CA LEU A 134 4.57 2.97 2.59
C LEU A 134 5.21 3.57 1.33
N ARG A 135 5.12 4.89 1.17
CA ARG A 135 5.69 5.61 0.04
C ARG A 135 7.22 5.47 -0.03
N ARG A 136 7.90 5.54 1.11
CA ARG A 136 9.35 5.31 1.21
C ARG A 136 9.71 3.87 0.89
N GLY A 137 8.95 2.91 1.43
CA GLY A 137 9.14 1.49 1.17
C GLY A 137 8.97 1.14 -0.31
N PHE A 138 7.92 1.66 -0.96
CA PHE A 138 7.75 1.50 -2.40
C PHE A 138 8.92 2.09 -3.19
N THR A 139 9.36 3.31 -2.84
CA THR A 139 10.48 3.97 -3.51
C THR A 139 11.77 3.15 -3.39
N ASP A 140 12.09 2.63 -2.20
CA ASP A 140 13.26 1.77 -2.01
C ASP A 140 13.14 0.47 -2.81
N TRP A 141 11.97 -0.15 -2.82
CA TRP A 141 11.70 -1.33 -3.63
C TRP A 141 11.87 -1.05 -5.12
N ALA A 142 11.28 0.03 -5.66
CA ALA A 142 11.33 0.37 -7.07
C ALA A 142 12.77 0.64 -7.54
N VAL A 143 13.56 1.37 -6.74
CA VAL A 143 14.98 1.61 -7.02
C VAL A 143 15.78 0.30 -7.03
N ARG A 144 15.50 -0.64 -6.11
CA ARG A 144 16.13 -1.98 -6.10
C ARG A 144 15.69 -2.84 -7.29
N ALA A 145 14.45 -2.67 -7.75
CA ALA A 145 13.90 -3.32 -8.93
C ALA A 145 14.42 -2.72 -10.25
N GLY A 146 15.27 -1.69 -10.19
CA GLY A 146 15.91 -1.08 -11.37
C GLY A 146 15.09 0.02 -12.03
N TRP A 147 14.07 0.56 -11.36
CA TRP A 147 13.32 1.70 -11.88
C TRP A 147 14.23 2.93 -11.98
N ASP A 148 14.15 3.63 -13.10
CA ASP A 148 14.82 4.92 -13.24
C ASP A 148 14.02 6.04 -12.54
N MET A 149 14.64 7.21 -12.43
CA MET A 149 14.06 8.35 -11.75
C MET A 149 12.77 8.82 -12.42
N LYS A 150 12.72 8.80 -13.75
CA LYS A 150 11.54 9.26 -14.50
C LYS A 150 10.35 8.33 -14.24
N MET A 151 10.54 7.02 -14.37
CA MET A 151 9.51 6.03 -14.08
C MET A 151 8.96 6.19 -12.65
N LEU A 152 9.87 6.38 -11.69
CA LEU A 152 9.49 6.54 -10.28
C LEU A 152 8.71 7.84 -10.06
N MET A 153 9.15 8.96 -10.64
CA MET A 153 8.46 10.25 -10.52
C MET A 153 7.07 10.22 -11.16
N ASP A 154 6.97 9.65 -12.36
CA ASP A 154 5.70 9.51 -13.08
C ASP A 154 4.70 8.66 -12.27
N HIS A 155 5.16 7.50 -11.77
CA HIS A 155 4.31 6.59 -10.99
C HIS A 155 3.82 7.19 -9.67
N VAL A 156 4.71 7.84 -8.92
CA VAL A 156 4.40 8.42 -7.61
C VAL A 156 3.72 9.79 -7.71
N GLY A 157 3.71 10.39 -8.89
CA GLY A 157 3.17 11.73 -9.14
C GLY A 157 4.02 12.84 -8.51
N TRP A 158 5.36 12.75 -8.59
CA TRP A 158 6.25 13.82 -8.17
C TRP A 158 6.52 14.80 -9.30
N LEU A 159 6.20 16.06 -9.09
CA LEU A 159 6.44 17.14 -10.07
C LEU A 159 7.86 17.70 -10.02
N SER A 160 8.65 17.39 -8.98
CA SER A 160 10.01 17.91 -8.84
C SER A 160 10.97 16.85 -8.32
N MET A 161 12.22 16.93 -8.78
CA MET A 161 13.34 16.10 -8.30
C MET A 161 13.59 16.25 -6.80
N ASP A 162 13.40 17.45 -6.24
CA ASP A 162 13.57 17.69 -4.82
C ASP A 162 12.54 16.93 -3.96
N SER A 163 11.34 16.75 -4.49
CA SER A 163 10.33 15.92 -3.86
C SER A 163 10.73 14.45 -3.87
N ALA A 164 11.29 13.96 -4.97
CA ALA A 164 11.76 12.59 -5.11
C ALA A 164 12.99 12.31 -4.22
N ARG A 165 13.97 13.21 -4.18
CA ARG A 165 15.20 13.06 -3.39
C ARG A 165 14.96 12.78 -1.91
N LYS A 166 13.88 13.33 -1.31
CA LYS A 166 13.53 13.11 0.10
C LYS A 166 13.21 11.65 0.43
N TYR A 167 12.85 10.87 -0.58
CA TYR A 167 12.46 9.47 -0.44
C TYR A 167 13.50 8.50 -0.99
N MET A 168 14.51 9.01 -1.71
CA MET A 168 15.54 8.15 -2.28
C MET A 168 16.56 7.73 -1.24
N PRO A 169 16.91 6.44 -1.21
CA PRO A 169 18.00 5.97 -0.36
C PRO A 169 19.33 6.57 -0.80
N VAL A 170 20.13 7.03 0.15
CA VAL A 170 21.51 7.42 -0.13
C VAL A 170 22.32 6.14 -0.36
N ARG A 171 22.55 5.79 -1.62
CA ARG A 171 23.40 4.66 -1.99
C ARG A 171 24.81 5.16 -2.30
N LYS A 172 25.79 4.64 -1.58
CA LYS A 172 27.23 4.72 -1.91
C LYS A 172 27.68 3.35 -2.40
N ASP A 173 27.06 2.88 -3.47
CA ASP A 173 27.33 1.55 -4.02
C ASP A 173 28.01 1.70 -5.38
N PHE A 174 29.24 1.20 -5.48
CA PHE A 174 29.97 1.15 -6.74
C PHE A 174 29.66 -0.15 -7.54
N GLY A 175 28.69 -0.93 -7.06
CA GLY A 175 28.24 -2.18 -7.70
C GLY A 175 29.37 -3.17 -7.92
N ALA A 176 29.39 -3.78 -9.10
CA ALA A 176 30.40 -4.78 -9.48
C ALA A 176 31.83 -4.23 -9.62
N LEU A 177 32.01 -2.91 -9.59
CA LEU A 177 33.33 -2.26 -9.66
C LEU A 177 33.99 -2.13 -8.28
N ALA A 178 33.28 -2.36 -7.19
CA ALA A 178 33.86 -2.32 -5.85
C ALA A 178 34.82 -3.50 -5.65
N LEU A 179 36.04 -3.21 -5.19
CA LEU A 179 37.06 -4.24 -4.93
C LEU A 179 36.65 -5.26 -3.87
N ASN A 180 35.82 -4.87 -2.92
CA ASN A 180 35.21 -5.73 -1.91
C ASN A 180 33.70 -5.73 -2.09
N ASN A 181 33.23 -6.51 -3.05
CA ASN A 181 31.78 -6.72 -3.23
C ASN A 181 31.26 -7.74 -2.21
N GLN A 182 31.52 -7.48 -0.93
CA GLN A 182 30.75 -8.11 0.18
C GLN A 182 29.43 -7.39 0.41
N GLY A 183 28.91 -6.78 -0.64
CA GLY A 183 27.66 -6.01 -0.66
C GLY A 183 26.41 -6.87 -0.74
N GLY A 184 26.47 -8.06 -0.19
CA GLY A 184 25.31 -8.95 -0.05
C GLY A 184 24.62 -8.90 1.32
N ALA A 185 25.12 -8.13 2.25
CA ALA A 185 24.73 -8.32 3.63
C ALA A 185 24.18 -7.06 4.29
N VAL A 186 23.06 -6.52 3.89
CA VAL A 186 22.31 -5.64 4.80
C VAL A 186 20.80 -5.65 4.55
N PHE A 187 20.25 -6.65 3.91
CA PHE A 187 18.80 -6.85 4.00
C PHE A 187 18.47 -8.36 4.02
N ASN A 188 18.97 -9.05 5.06
CA ASN A 188 18.42 -10.36 5.48
C ASN A 188 17.07 -10.19 6.19
N GLY A 189 16.26 -9.22 5.85
CA GLY A 189 15.02 -8.90 6.56
C GLY A 189 13.78 -8.73 5.69
N MET A 190 13.88 -8.80 4.36
CA MET A 190 12.69 -9.04 3.57
C MET A 190 12.59 -10.54 3.29
N PRO A 191 11.56 -11.21 3.81
CA PRO A 191 11.32 -12.60 3.41
C PRO A 191 11.18 -12.64 1.89
N ASP A 192 11.82 -13.65 1.27
CA ASP A 192 11.54 -14.07 -0.09
C ASP A 192 10.02 -13.98 -0.33
N PRO A 193 9.55 -13.43 -1.46
CA PRO A 193 8.13 -13.41 -1.79
C PRO A 193 7.42 -14.75 -1.58
N ALA A 194 8.16 -15.88 -1.71
CA ALA A 194 7.68 -17.22 -1.41
C ALA A 194 7.54 -17.50 0.11
N SER A 195 8.33 -16.85 0.98
CA SER A 195 8.24 -17.04 2.43
C SER A 195 7.21 -16.14 3.12
N GLY A 196 6.74 -15.07 2.46
CA GLY A 196 5.65 -14.22 2.95
C GLY A 196 4.29 -14.91 2.97
N LEU A 197 4.12 -15.98 2.20
CA LEU A 197 2.95 -16.86 2.28
C LEU A 197 2.80 -17.51 3.66
N THR A 198 3.90 -17.73 4.37
CA THR A 198 3.89 -18.28 5.73
C THR A 198 3.36 -17.28 6.76
N LEU A 199 3.55 -15.97 6.55
CA LEU A 199 3.08 -14.92 7.45
C LEU A 199 1.57 -14.67 7.30
N LEU A 200 1.04 -14.73 6.09
CA LEU A 200 -0.42 -14.69 5.86
C LEU A 200 -1.10 -15.98 6.31
N GLY A 201 -0.44 -17.13 6.17
CA GLY A 201 -0.89 -18.41 6.72
C GLY A 201 -1.00 -18.43 8.25
N HIS A 202 -0.11 -17.72 8.95
CA HIS A 202 -0.18 -17.58 10.41
C HIS A 202 -1.34 -16.69 10.88
N LEU A 203 -1.75 -15.71 10.08
CA LEU A 203 -2.94 -14.90 10.37
C LEU A 203 -4.24 -15.67 10.11
N GLN A 204 -4.24 -16.59 9.14
CA GLN A 204 -5.41 -17.44 8.85
C GLN A 204 -5.54 -18.61 9.84
N ASN A 205 -4.45 -19.23 10.30
CA ASN A 205 -4.50 -20.35 11.24
C ASN A 205 -4.82 -19.94 12.69
N LYS A 206 -4.59 -18.70 13.09
CA LYS A 206 -5.04 -18.21 14.42
C LYS A 206 -6.55 -17.94 14.50
N GLN A 207 -7.28 -18.11 13.43
CA GLN A 207 -8.75 -17.96 13.40
C GLN A 207 -9.50 -19.31 13.38
N ALA A 208 -8.78 -20.43 13.36
CA ALA A 208 -9.35 -21.79 13.33
C ALA A 208 -9.21 -22.55 14.68
N GLU A 209 -8.66 -21.92 15.72
CA GLU A 209 -8.72 -22.35 17.12
C GLU A 209 -9.53 -21.28 17.92
#